data_baa86e339791015ec7bfab45aa60ddcf
#
_entry.id   baa86e339791015ec7bfab45aa60ddcf
#
_cell.length_a   1.000
_cell.length_b   1.000
_cell.length_c   1.000
_cell.angle_alpha   90.00
_cell.angle_beta   90.00
_cell.angle_gamma   90.00
#
_symmetry.space_group_name_H-M   'P 1'
#
loop_
_entity.id
_entity.type
_entity.pdbx_description
1 polymer ?
#
loop_
_entity_poly.entity_id
_entity_poly.type
_entity_poly.pdbx_seq_one_letter_code
_entity_poly.pdbx_strand_id
1 'polypeptide(L)'
;MNALLAQAQQMQEQMLAARDNLAAREFEAATGGDLVKVKLNGLGELLDVTIAPAACDPEDTESLSALIVAAFRSARQQVESAAASDRKSTRLNSSHW
;
A
#
# COMPACT_ATOMS: atom_id res chain seq x y z
N MET A 1 -31.73 17.30 -16.94
CA MET A 1 -31.06 17.79 -15.74
C MET A 1 -30.82 16.71 -14.73
N ASN A 2 -31.87 15.96 -14.42
CA ASN A 2 -31.72 14.90 -13.41
C ASN A 2 -30.75 13.81 -13.82
N ALA A 3 -30.59 13.58 -15.14
CA ALA A 3 -29.67 12.56 -15.63
C ALA A 3 -28.21 12.88 -15.32
N LEU A 4 -27.85 14.17 -15.38
CA LEU A 4 -26.48 14.58 -15.07
C LEU A 4 -26.17 14.39 -13.60
N LEU A 5 -27.11 14.72 -12.73
CA LEU A 5 -26.94 14.50 -11.30
C LEU A 5 -26.82 13.02 -10.98
N ALA A 6 -27.65 12.19 -11.61
CA ALA A 6 -27.59 10.75 -11.41
C ALA A 6 -26.23 10.18 -11.83
N GLN A 7 -25.72 10.65 -12.96
CA GLN A 7 -24.41 10.21 -13.44
C GLN A 7 -23.30 10.63 -12.50
N ALA A 8 -23.36 11.86 -12.00
CA ALA A 8 -22.36 12.34 -11.05
C ALA A 8 -22.38 11.52 -9.77
N GLN A 9 -23.57 11.18 -9.29
CA GLN A 9 -23.70 10.35 -8.10
C GLN A 9 -23.17 8.95 -8.33
N GLN A 10 -23.43 8.37 -9.50
CA GLN A 10 -22.91 7.06 -9.83
C GLN A 10 -21.39 7.04 -9.89
N MET A 11 -20.81 8.06 -10.49
CA MET A 11 -19.36 8.17 -10.55
C MET A 11 -18.76 8.29 -9.15
N GLN A 12 -19.40 9.07 -8.30
CA GLN A 12 -18.96 9.23 -6.93
C GLN A 12 -19.03 7.92 -6.16
N GLU A 13 -20.11 7.19 -6.33
CA GLU A 13 -20.28 5.88 -5.70
C GLU A 13 -19.22 4.89 -6.18
N GLN A 14 -18.94 4.90 -7.49
CA GLN A 14 -17.91 4.03 -8.05
C GLN A 14 -16.53 4.37 -7.51
N MET A 15 -16.23 5.64 -7.37
CA MET A 15 -14.96 6.07 -6.81
C MET A 15 -14.82 5.65 -5.35
N LEU A 16 -15.89 5.78 -4.59
CA LEU A 16 -15.88 5.36 -3.19
C LEU A 16 -15.74 3.84 -3.08
N ALA A 17 -16.43 3.10 -3.94
CA ALA A 17 -16.32 1.64 -3.94
C ALA A 17 -14.93 1.19 -4.32
N ALA A 18 -14.30 1.84 -5.31
CA ALA A 18 -12.94 1.53 -5.71
C ALA A 18 -11.96 1.81 -4.57
N ARG A 19 -12.17 2.92 -3.87
CA ARG A 19 -11.33 3.27 -2.73
C ARG A 19 -11.50 2.27 -1.59
N ASP A 20 -12.73 1.87 -1.32
CA ASP A 20 -13.02 0.88 -0.29
C ASP A 20 -12.37 -0.46 -0.63
N ASN A 21 -12.40 -0.85 -1.90
CA ASN A 21 -11.75 -2.08 -2.35
C ASN A 21 -10.25 -2.01 -2.15
N LEU A 22 -9.63 -0.87 -2.47
CA LEU A 22 -8.21 -0.67 -2.23
C LEU A 22 -7.89 -0.69 -0.75
N ALA A 23 -8.72 -0.06 0.06
CA ALA A 23 -8.50 -0.04 1.50
C ALA A 23 -8.63 -1.43 2.11
N ALA A 24 -9.41 -2.31 1.49
CA ALA A 24 -9.58 -3.69 1.96
C ALA A 24 -8.42 -4.60 1.56
N ARG A 25 -7.63 -4.21 0.57
CA ARG A 25 -6.47 -5.00 0.17
C ARG A 25 -5.34 -4.80 1.17
N GLU A 26 -4.63 -5.87 1.47
CA GLU A 26 -3.54 -5.83 2.43
C GLU A 26 -2.25 -6.29 1.79
N PHE A 27 -1.19 -5.59 2.10
CA PHE A 27 0.16 -5.90 1.62
C PHE A 27 1.08 -5.97 2.83
N GLU A 28 1.86 -7.02 2.90
CA GLU A 28 2.74 -7.26 4.03
C GLU A 28 4.17 -7.43 3.54
N ALA A 29 5.11 -6.87 4.26
CA ALA A 29 6.52 -7.01 3.97
C ALA A 29 7.26 -7.21 5.28
N ALA A 30 8.34 -7.98 5.21
CA ALA A 30 9.19 -8.27 6.36
C ALA A 30 10.63 -7.99 6.01
N THR A 31 11.41 -7.59 7.01
CA THR A 31 12.84 -7.36 6.85
C THR A 31 13.60 -8.03 7.99
N GLY A 32 14.89 -8.25 7.78
CA GLY A 32 15.75 -8.82 8.79
C GLY A 32 15.37 -10.24 9.16
N GLY A 33 14.89 -11.05 8.19
CA GLY A 33 14.51 -12.42 8.48
C GLY A 33 13.30 -12.50 9.40
N ASP A 34 12.28 -11.71 9.11
CA ASP A 34 11.03 -11.64 9.88
C ASP A 34 11.18 -10.94 11.23
N LEU A 35 12.25 -10.19 11.42
CA LEU A 35 12.40 -9.41 12.65
C LEU A 35 11.40 -8.25 12.71
N VAL A 36 11.10 -7.64 11.57
CA VAL A 36 10.13 -6.56 11.48
C VAL A 36 9.21 -6.82 10.31
N LYS A 37 7.91 -6.75 10.56
CA LYS A 37 6.89 -6.88 9.52
C LYS A 37 6.00 -5.65 9.55
N VAL A 38 5.64 -5.15 8.38
CA VAL A 38 4.66 -4.07 8.26
C VAL A 38 3.54 -4.52 7.35
N LYS A 39 2.36 -3.99 7.61
CA LYS A 39 1.18 -4.27 6.81
C LYS A 39 0.59 -2.94 6.35
N LEU A 40 0.42 -2.78 5.06
CA LEU A 40 -0.21 -1.61 4.46
C LEU A 40 -1.47 -2.03 3.73
N ASN A 41 -2.40 -1.09 3.56
CA ASN A 41 -3.52 -1.34 2.66
C ASN A 41 -3.19 -0.83 1.25
N GLY A 42 -4.13 -1.02 0.32
CA GLY A 42 -3.92 -0.60 -1.06
C GLY A 42 -3.83 0.91 -1.25
N LEU A 43 -4.20 1.67 -0.24
CA LEU A 43 -4.05 3.13 -0.25
C LEU A 43 -2.69 3.58 0.28
N GLY A 44 -1.88 2.65 0.74
CA GLY A 44 -0.57 2.97 1.29
C GLY A 44 -0.58 3.32 2.76
N GLU A 45 -1.70 3.10 3.44
CA GLU A 45 -1.81 3.39 4.86
C GLU A 45 -1.22 2.25 5.67
N LEU A 46 -0.50 2.59 6.72
CA LEU A 46 0.10 1.61 7.62
C LEU A 46 -0.96 1.07 8.56
N LEU A 47 -1.21 -0.23 8.46
CA LEU A 47 -2.25 -0.90 9.27
C LEU A 47 -1.66 -1.52 10.52
N ASP A 48 -0.48 -2.11 10.43
CA ASP A 48 0.10 -2.83 11.55
C ASP A 48 1.61 -2.92 11.39
N VAL A 49 2.29 -3.00 12.52
CA VAL A 49 3.73 -3.23 12.59
C VAL A 49 3.98 -4.29 13.64
N THR A 50 4.64 -5.36 13.25
CA THR A 50 5.01 -6.45 14.15
C THR A 50 6.52 -6.46 14.29
N ILE A 51 7.01 -6.43 15.52
CA ILE A 51 8.43 -6.42 15.81
C ILE A 51 8.75 -7.61 16.69
N ALA A 52 9.70 -8.44 16.21
CA ALA A 52 10.14 -9.60 17.00
C ALA A 52 10.97 -9.11 18.18
N PRO A 53 10.91 -9.82 19.32
CA PRO A 53 11.72 -9.42 20.49
C PRO A 53 13.21 -9.34 20.19
N ALA A 54 13.71 -10.18 19.28
CA ALA A 54 15.11 -10.17 18.90
C ALA A 54 15.55 -8.87 18.24
N ALA A 55 14.59 -8.14 17.63
CA ALA A 55 14.86 -6.84 17.00
C ALA A 55 14.86 -5.69 18.00
N CYS A 56 14.34 -5.91 19.20
CA CYS A 56 14.21 -4.88 20.23
C CYS A 56 15.44 -4.83 21.12
N ASP A 57 16.54 -4.32 20.58
CA ASP A 57 17.77 -4.15 21.33
C ASP A 57 17.88 -2.70 21.77
N PRO A 58 17.80 -2.41 23.08
CA PRO A 58 17.85 -1.02 23.52
C PRO A 58 19.19 -0.35 23.25
N GLU A 59 20.24 -1.13 23.00
CA GLU A 59 21.56 -0.58 22.66
C GLU A 59 21.74 -0.37 21.17
N ASP A 60 20.82 -0.87 20.35
CA ASP A 60 20.93 -0.77 18.88
C ASP A 60 19.58 -0.39 18.27
N THR A 61 19.08 0.75 18.70
CA THR A 61 17.79 1.26 18.19
C THR A 61 17.89 1.72 16.75
N GLU A 62 19.09 2.04 16.27
CA GLU A 62 19.28 2.45 14.88
C GLU A 62 19.00 1.31 13.91
N SER A 63 19.43 0.10 14.25
CA SER A 63 19.13 -1.07 13.42
C SER A 63 17.64 -1.32 13.35
N LEU A 64 16.94 -1.18 14.47
CA LEU A 64 15.49 -1.35 14.48
C LEU A 64 14.81 -0.29 13.59
N SER A 65 15.24 0.96 13.71
CA SER A 65 14.71 2.03 12.88
C SER A 65 14.92 1.74 11.39
N ALA A 66 16.11 1.28 11.03
CA ALA A 66 16.44 0.95 9.65
C ALA A 66 15.58 -0.20 9.13
N LEU A 67 15.35 -1.21 9.96
CA LEU A 67 14.50 -2.34 9.58
C LEU A 67 13.06 -1.91 9.34
N ILE A 68 12.55 -1.03 10.18
CA ILE A 68 11.19 -0.52 10.03
C ILE A 68 11.05 0.26 8.73
N VAL A 69 12.00 1.14 8.45
CA VAL A 69 11.99 1.93 7.21
C VAL A 69 12.06 1.02 5.99
N ALA A 70 12.96 0.03 6.02
CA ALA A 70 13.11 -0.91 4.92
C ALA A 70 11.85 -1.74 4.70
N ALA A 71 11.22 -2.19 5.78
CA ALA A 71 9.99 -2.95 5.69
C ALA A 71 8.86 -2.10 5.10
N PHE A 72 8.75 -0.87 5.53
CA PHE A 72 7.74 0.05 5.02
C PHE A 72 7.94 0.31 3.52
N ARG A 73 9.17 0.56 3.12
CA ARG A 73 9.49 0.80 1.70
C ARG A 73 9.16 -0.41 0.85
N SER A 74 9.48 -1.59 1.34
CA SER A 74 9.18 -2.83 0.63
C SER A 74 7.67 -3.03 0.47
N ALA A 75 6.91 -2.82 1.53
CA ALA A 75 5.46 -2.93 1.49
C ALA A 75 4.86 -1.89 0.56
N ARG A 76 5.34 -0.66 0.62
CA ARG A 76 4.85 0.40 -0.24
C ARG A 76 5.14 0.10 -1.71
N GLN A 77 6.28 -0.49 -1.98
CA GLN A 77 6.63 -0.90 -3.33
C GLN A 77 5.64 -1.92 -3.87
N GLN A 78 5.18 -2.83 -3.03
CA GLN A 78 4.14 -3.80 -3.42
C GLN A 78 2.83 -3.09 -3.75
N VAL A 79 2.45 -2.09 -2.95
CA VAL A 79 1.25 -1.31 -3.20
C VAL A 79 1.36 -0.59 -4.54
N GLU A 80 2.49 0.03 -4.80
CA GLU A 80 2.72 0.75 -6.06
C GLU A 80 2.72 -0.20 -7.25
N SER A 81 3.31 -1.38 -7.11
CA SER A 81 3.33 -2.39 -8.16
C SER A 81 1.92 -2.89 -8.47
N ALA A 82 1.10 -3.09 -7.45
CA ALA A 82 -0.27 -3.51 -7.65
C ALA A 82 -1.08 -2.43 -8.36
N ALA A 83 -0.89 -1.18 -7.98
CA ALA A 83 -1.58 -0.06 -8.62
C ALA A 83 -1.13 0.09 -10.08
N ALA A 84 0.16 -0.09 -10.33
CA ALA A 84 0.70 -0.02 -11.69
C ALA A 84 0.16 -1.17 -12.54
N SER A 85 0.03 -2.35 -11.94
CA SER A 85 -0.52 -3.52 -12.64
C SER A 85 -1.97 -3.29 -13.03
N ASP A 86 -2.76 -2.69 -12.15
CA ASP A 86 -4.16 -2.39 -12.43
C ASP A 86 -4.32 -1.40 -13.57
N ARG A 87 -3.34 -0.55 -13.79
CA ARG A 87 -3.36 0.44 -14.87
C ARG A 87 -2.51 0.03 -16.05
N LYS A 88 -2.16 -1.22 -16.12
CA LYS A 88 -1.22 -1.70 -17.12
C LYS A 88 -1.66 -1.42 -18.54
N SER A 89 -2.92 -1.66 -18.86
CA SER A 89 -3.41 -1.48 -20.23
C SER A 89 -3.35 -0.01 -20.65
N THR A 90 -3.62 0.91 -19.74
CA THR A 90 -3.53 2.34 -20.01
C THR A 90 -2.07 2.77 -20.16
N ARG A 91 -1.20 2.20 -19.35
CA ARG A 91 0.21 2.54 -19.39
C ARG A 91 0.90 2.12 -20.68
N LEU A 92 0.44 1.04 -21.26
CA LEU A 92 1.04 0.57 -22.50
C LEU A 92 0.99 1.63 -23.59
N ASN A 93 -0.06 2.42 -23.61
CA ASN A 93 -0.19 3.47 -24.62
C ASN A 93 0.77 4.62 -24.38
N SER A 94 1.13 4.88 -23.14
CA SER A 94 2.01 6.00 -22.83
C SER A 94 3.47 5.59 -22.80
N SER A 95 3.75 4.31 -22.80
CA SER A 95 5.13 3.81 -22.72
C SER A 95 5.88 3.85 -24.05
N HIS A 96 5.23 4.29 -25.10
CA HIS A 96 5.84 4.33 -26.42
C HIS A 96 6.64 5.60 -26.70
N TRP A 97 6.73 6.44 -25.76
CA TRP A 97 7.52 7.67 -25.90
C TRP A 97 9.01 7.43 -26.06
#